data_0c5d918b8c68b7571230afabab609239
#
_entry.id   0c5d918b8c68b7571230afabab609239
#
_cell.length_a   1.000
_cell.length_b   1.000
_cell.length_c   1.000
_cell.angle_alpha   90.00
_cell.angle_beta   90.00
_cell.angle_gamma   90.00
#
_symmetry.space_group_name_H-M   'P 1'
#
loop_
_entity.id
_entity.type
_entity.pdbx_description
1 polymer ?
#
loop_
_entity_poly.entity_id
_entity_poly.type
_entity_poly.pdbx_seq_one_letter_code
_entity_poly.pdbx_strand_id
1 'polypeptide(L)'
;EEKSTRGATQMEMKIEIPKKRRAGNGKFLKLTGATGNNLKNVSIELPLGKMICITGVSGSGKSTLINETLYPILNEFYFNGVKKPQPYKKIEGLEHIDKVIDIDQSPIGRTPRSNPATYTEVFTEIRNLFTMTSESMIRGYKAGRFSFNVKGGRCETCEGAGVRTIEMNFLPD
;
A
#
# COMPACT_ATOMS: atom_id res chain seq x y z
N GLU A 1 -32.17 26.31 -0.70
CA GLU A 1 -31.27 25.72 0.31
C GLU A 1 -31.32 24.19 0.17
N GLU A 2 -30.56 23.64 -0.76
CA GLU A 2 -30.33 22.19 -0.87
C GLU A 2 -29.36 21.75 0.23
N LYS A 3 -29.88 21.22 1.29
CA LYS A 3 -29.10 20.47 2.27
C LYS A 3 -28.60 19.18 1.60
N SER A 4 -27.31 19.17 1.26
CA SER A 4 -26.57 18.03 0.79
C SER A 4 -26.79 16.80 1.71
N THR A 5 -27.45 15.77 1.18
CA THR A 5 -27.66 14.47 1.81
C THR A 5 -26.40 13.60 1.86
N ARG A 6 -25.21 14.19 1.97
CA ARG A 6 -23.94 13.47 2.14
C ARG A 6 -23.65 13.00 3.56
N GLY A 7 -24.61 13.02 4.46
CA GLY A 7 -24.37 12.82 5.88
C GLY A 7 -24.90 11.54 6.54
N ALA A 8 -25.48 10.61 5.82
CA ALA A 8 -26.29 9.58 6.48
C ALA A 8 -25.63 8.20 6.69
N THR A 9 -24.35 7.98 6.35
CA THR A 9 -23.77 6.61 6.47
C THR A 9 -22.30 6.55 6.91
N GLN A 10 -21.67 7.64 7.27
CA GLN A 10 -20.48 7.58 8.11
C GLN A 10 -20.94 7.72 9.56
N MET A 11 -21.27 6.60 10.21
CA MET A 11 -21.07 6.51 11.65
C MET A 11 -19.61 6.91 11.87
N GLU A 12 -19.37 8.08 12.44
CA GLU A 12 -18.09 8.46 13.00
C GLU A 12 -17.76 7.43 14.07
N MET A 13 -17.14 6.33 13.69
CA MET A 13 -16.55 5.39 14.63
C MET A 13 -15.38 6.11 15.27
N LYS A 14 -15.68 6.86 16.33
CA LYS A 14 -14.68 7.53 17.13
C LYS A 14 -13.80 6.46 17.76
N ILE A 15 -12.57 6.37 17.29
CA ILE A 15 -11.56 5.50 17.89
C ILE A 15 -11.21 6.09 19.25
N GLU A 16 -11.64 5.41 20.32
CA GLU A 16 -11.30 5.84 21.66
C GLU A 16 -9.80 5.69 21.93
N ILE A 17 -9.18 6.79 22.37
CA ILE A 17 -7.77 6.79 22.77
C ILE A 17 -7.69 6.16 24.18
N PRO A 18 -7.00 5.02 24.34
CA PRO A 18 -6.92 4.36 25.64
C PRO A 18 -6.19 5.23 26.65
N LYS A 19 -6.78 5.39 27.84
CA LYS A 19 -6.20 6.16 28.94
C LYS A 19 -4.86 5.58 29.42
N LYS A 20 -4.72 4.27 29.39
CA LYS A 20 -3.48 3.56 29.75
C LYS A 20 -2.76 3.06 28.50
N ARG A 21 -1.55 3.52 28.27
CA ARG A 21 -0.69 3.08 27.16
C ARG A 21 -0.14 1.68 27.39
N ARG A 22 0.10 0.93 26.31
CA ARG A 22 0.74 -0.40 26.39
C ARG A 22 2.16 -0.26 26.92
N ALA A 23 2.54 -1.14 27.85
CA ALA A 23 3.90 -1.17 28.40
C ALA A 23 4.94 -1.71 27.40
N GLY A 24 4.48 -2.47 26.37
CA GLY A 24 5.35 -3.26 25.49
C GLY A 24 5.67 -4.59 26.11
N ASN A 25 6.53 -5.38 25.45
CA ASN A 25 6.95 -6.72 25.90
C ASN A 25 8.35 -6.75 26.52
N GLY A 26 8.98 -5.60 26.72
CA GLY A 26 10.35 -5.49 27.26
C GLY A 26 11.46 -5.87 26.28
N LYS A 27 11.12 -6.24 25.04
CA LYS A 27 12.08 -6.60 23.99
C LYS A 27 12.34 -5.40 23.07
N PHE A 28 13.50 -5.40 22.45
CA PHE A 28 13.97 -4.30 21.62
C PHE A 28 14.61 -4.82 20.33
N LEU A 29 14.43 -4.07 19.26
CA LEU A 29 15.24 -4.19 18.05
C LEU A 29 16.26 -3.03 18.07
N LYS A 30 17.54 -3.35 18.01
CA LYS A 30 18.63 -2.36 18.09
C LYS A 30 19.41 -2.34 16.80
N LEU A 31 19.46 -1.19 16.16
CA LEU A 31 20.33 -0.92 15.00
C LEU A 31 21.45 0.03 15.45
N THR A 32 22.69 -0.36 15.24
CA THR A 32 23.86 0.39 15.67
C THR A 32 24.70 0.81 14.47
N GLY A 33 25.10 2.06 14.45
CA GLY A 33 26.14 2.55 13.57
C GLY A 33 25.73 2.72 12.11
N ALA A 34 24.51 3.15 11.84
CA ALA A 34 24.05 3.47 10.49
C ALA A 34 24.75 4.70 9.94
N THR A 35 25.35 4.59 8.72
CA THR A 35 26.16 5.63 8.10
C THR A 35 25.77 5.93 6.65
N GLY A 36 24.61 5.42 6.18
CA GLY A 36 24.12 5.67 4.83
C GLY A 36 23.79 7.14 4.59
N ASN A 37 24.08 7.66 3.42
CA ASN A 37 23.79 9.03 2.98
C ASN A 37 24.28 10.08 4.02
N ASN A 38 23.35 10.82 4.62
CA ASN A 38 23.62 11.86 5.63
C ASN A 38 23.67 11.36 7.08
N LEU A 39 23.52 10.06 7.32
CA LEU A 39 23.57 9.50 8.67
C LEU A 39 25.01 9.47 9.21
N LYS A 40 25.20 10.00 10.42
CA LYS A 40 26.50 10.08 11.08
C LYS A 40 26.60 9.09 12.23
N ASN A 41 26.78 7.81 11.91
CA ASN A 41 26.92 6.71 12.90
C ASN A 41 25.71 6.66 13.87
N VAL A 42 24.50 6.73 13.31
CA VAL A 42 23.25 6.77 14.08
C VAL A 42 22.94 5.39 14.65
N SER A 43 22.56 5.36 15.90
CA SER A 43 22.05 4.14 16.56
C SER A 43 20.65 4.38 17.10
N ILE A 44 19.78 3.39 16.94
CA ILE A 44 18.39 3.46 17.42
C ILE A 44 18.03 2.17 18.16
N GLU A 45 17.14 2.32 19.12
CA GLU A 45 16.57 1.23 19.89
C GLU A 45 15.04 1.31 19.80
N LEU A 46 14.43 0.31 19.19
CA LEU A 46 13.00 0.25 18.90
C LEU A 46 12.33 -0.73 19.87
N PRO A 47 11.53 -0.22 20.84
CA PRO A 47 10.81 -1.08 21.78
C PRO A 47 9.68 -1.85 21.06
N LEU A 48 9.68 -3.18 21.17
CA LEU A 48 8.69 -4.02 20.52
C LEU A 48 7.34 -4.03 21.27
N GLY A 49 6.26 -4.33 20.55
CA GLY A 49 4.90 -4.32 21.08
C GLY A 49 4.31 -2.92 21.29
N LYS A 50 4.90 -1.89 20.70
CA LYS A 50 4.46 -0.49 20.77
C LYS A 50 4.32 0.11 19.38
N MET A 51 3.53 1.16 19.28
CA MET A 51 3.55 2.05 18.11
C MET A 51 4.75 2.99 18.24
N ILE A 52 5.57 3.04 17.20
CA ILE A 52 6.78 3.89 17.14
C ILE A 52 6.59 4.88 16.00
N CYS A 53 6.77 6.16 16.30
CA CYS A 53 6.66 7.24 15.33
C CYS A 53 8.04 7.86 15.11
N ILE A 54 8.52 7.91 13.86
CA ILE A 54 9.79 8.53 13.50
C ILE A 54 9.49 9.83 12.78
N THR A 55 9.81 10.95 13.41
CA THR A 55 9.52 12.30 12.96
C THR A 55 10.79 13.11 12.72
N GLY A 56 10.66 14.21 12.02
CA GLY A 56 11.76 15.14 11.75
C GLY A 56 11.57 15.89 10.43
N VAL A 57 12.37 16.91 10.21
CA VAL A 57 12.32 17.73 8.98
C VAL A 57 12.66 16.91 7.74
N SER A 58 12.26 17.40 6.56
CA SER A 58 12.64 16.79 5.28
C SER A 58 14.17 16.75 5.15
N GLY A 59 14.70 15.66 4.61
CA GLY A 59 16.17 15.48 4.47
C GLY A 59 16.92 15.09 5.74
N SER A 60 16.24 14.93 6.91
CA SER A 60 16.93 14.54 8.15
C SER A 60 17.44 13.09 8.22
N GLY A 61 17.23 12.29 7.16
CA GLY A 61 17.71 10.92 7.09
C GLY A 61 16.72 9.84 7.55
N LYS A 62 15.45 10.18 7.83
CA LYS A 62 14.42 9.21 8.24
C LYS A 62 14.25 8.06 7.25
N SER A 63 14.08 8.38 5.97
CA SER A 63 13.93 7.37 4.91
C SER A 63 15.19 6.53 4.74
N THR A 64 16.37 7.13 4.83
CA THR A 64 17.64 6.41 4.79
C THR A 64 17.77 5.43 5.95
N LEU A 65 17.39 5.86 7.16
CA LEU A 65 17.46 5.02 8.35
C LEU A 65 16.46 3.86 8.30
N ILE A 66 15.21 4.12 7.91
CA ILE A 66 14.13 3.13 7.95
C ILE A 66 14.04 2.35 6.63
N ASN A 67 13.82 3.05 5.48
CA ASN A 67 13.49 2.38 4.22
C ASN A 67 14.72 1.88 3.46
N GLU A 68 15.90 2.47 3.72
CA GLU A 68 17.13 2.09 3.02
C GLU A 68 18.12 1.30 3.89
N THR A 69 17.96 1.34 5.21
CA THR A 69 18.82 0.58 6.14
C THR A 69 18.03 -0.50 6.86
N LEU A 70 17.12 -0.14 7.75
CA LEU A 70 16.43 -1.08 8.63
C LEU A 70 15.53 -2.06 7.86
N TYR A 71 14.68 -1.56 6.97
CA TYR A 71 13.76 -2.42 6.21
C TYR A 71 14.49 -3.45 5.34
N PRO A 72 15.53 -3.10 4.54
CA PRO A 72 16.27 -4.10 3.80
C PRO A 72 16.96 -5.16 4.65
N ILE A 73 17.46 -4.80 5.84
CA ILE A 73 18.02 -5.80 6.78
C ILE A 73 16.95 -6.81 7.20
N LEU A 74 15.78 -6.33 7.59
CA LEU A 74 14.66 -7.19 8.00
C LEU A 74 14.15 -8.04 6.83
N ASN A 75 14.04 -7.44 5.65
CA ASN A 75 13.58 -8.13 4.44
C ASN A 75 14.58 -9.21 3.98
N GLU A 76 15.88 -8.95 4.07
CA GLU A 76 16.92 -9.94 3.78
C GLU A 76 16.84 -11.12 4.78
N PHE A 77 16.67 -10.83 6.07
CA PHE A 77 16.63 -11.84 7.12
C PHE A 77 15.39 -12.76 7.03
N TYR A 78 14.18 -12.20 6.78
CA TYR A 78 12.94 -12.98 6.80
C TYR A 78 12.50 -13.52 5.44
N PHE A 79 12.87 -12.84 4.34
CA PHE A 79 12.35 -13.13 3.01
C PHE A 79 13.44 -13.29 1.94
N ASN A 80 14.72 -13.32 2.33
CA ASN A 80 15.85 -13.34 1.41
C ASN A 80 15.80 -12.21 0.38
N GLY A 81 15.40 -11.02 0.80
CA GLY A 81 15.27 -9.85 -0.07
C GLY A 81 16.59 -9.46 -0.73
N VAL A 82 16.50 -9.07 -2.00
CA VAL A 82 17.69 -8.78 -2.84
C VAL A 82 18.28 -7.38 -2.56
N LYS A 83 17.46 -6.46 -2.02
CA LYS A 83 17.89 -5.07 -1.78
C LYS A 83 18.90 -5.02 -0.64
N LYS A 84 20.12 -4.61 -0.95
CA LYS A 84 21.18 -4.43 0.05
C LYS A 84 20.88 -3.24 0.97
N PRO A 85 21.05 -3.39 2.30
CA PRO A 85 20.93 -2.28 3.23
C PRO A 85 22.06 -1.27 3.06
N GLN A 86 21.82 -0.01 3.45
CA GLN A 86 22.87 0.99 3.61
C GLN A 86 23.83 0.57 4.74
N PRO A 87 25.07 1.07 4.75
CA PRO A 87 26.09 0.65 5.71
C PRO A 87 25.67 0.87 7.17
N TYR A 88 25.86 -0.16 7.97
CA TYR A 88 25.61 -0.17 9.43
C TYR A 88 26.63 -1.10 10.12
N LYS A 89 26.75 -1.01 11.44
CA LYS A 89 27.69 -1.85 12.20
C LYS A 89 27.07 -3.15 12.70
N LYS A 90 25.90 -3.07 13.35
CA LYS A 90 25.27 -4.22 13.99
C LYS A 90 23.76 -4.05 14.08
N ILE A 91 23.05 -5.19 14.05
CA ILE A 91 21.64 -5.27 14.42
C ILE A 91 21.46 -6.40 15.43
N GLU A 92 20.54 -6.20 16.41
CA GLU A 92 20.23 -7.15 17.49
C GLU A 92 18.72 -7.20 17.71
N GLY A 93 18.18 -8.34 18.12
CA GLY A 93 16.77 -8.52 18.45
C GLY A 93 15.91 -8.98 17.28
N LEU A 94 16.50 -9.44 16.18
CA LEU A 94 15.78 -9.99 15.02
C LEU A 94 14.92 -11.21 15.43
N GLU A 95 15.42 -12.03 16.34
CA GLU A 95 14.73 -13.22 16.86
C GLU A 95 13.42 -12.93 17.57
N HIS A 96 13.11 -11.68 17.83
CA HIS A 96 11.90 -11.23 18.51
C HIS A 96 10.80 -10.76 17.56
N ILE A 97 11.03 -10.86 16.27
CA ILE A 97 10.11 -10.43 15.20
C ILE A 97 9.78 -11.63 14.33
N ASP A 98 8.54 -11.82 13.95
CA ASP A 98 8.11 -12.94 13.09
C ASP A 98 8.20 -12.60 11.62
N LYS A 99 7.86 -11.37 11.26
CA LYS A 99 7.84 -10.88 9.87
C LYS A 99 7.90 -9.36 9.81
N VAL A 100 8.23 -8.85 8.63
CA VAL A 100 8.14 -7.42 8.30
C VAL A 100 7.12 -7.21 7.18
N ILE A 101 6.33 -6.16 7.28
CA ILE A 101 5.37 -5.75 6.24
C ILE A 101 5.69 -4.29 5.92
N ASP A 102 5.99 -4.03 4.67
CA ASP A 102 6.16 -2.67 4.15
C ASP A 102 4.82 -2.17 3.60
N ILE A 103 4.40 -1.01 4.07
CA ILE A 103 3.19 -0.34 3.60
C ILE A 103 3.62 1.02 3.08
N ASP A 104 3.60 1.17 1.77
CA ASP A 104 3.91 2.42 1.11
C ASP A 104 2.65 3.14 0.61
N GLN A 105 2.84 4.35 0.08
CA GLN A 105 1.77 5.15 -0.52
C GLN A 105 1.83 5.11 -2.06
N SER A 106 2.48 4.10 -2.63
CA SER A 106 2.53 3.93 -4.07
C SER A 106 1.13 3.74 -4.65
N PRO A 107 0.81 4.34 -5.80
CA PRO A 107 -0.45 4.08 -6.48
C PRO A 107 -0.61 2.59 -6.79
N ILE A 108 -1.83 2.05 -6.62
CA ILE A 108 -2.16 0.65 -6.92
C ILE A 108 -1.88 0.28 -8.39
N GLY A 109 -1.66 1.27 -9.23
CA GLY A 109 -1.25 1.11 -10.61
C GLY A 109 -1.18 2.46 -11.31
N ARG A 110 -0.54 2.48 -12.46
CA ARG A 110 -0.29 3.71 -13.24
C ARG A 110 -1.24 3.87 -14.43
N THR A 111 -2.23 3.00 -14.57
CA THR A 111 -3.16 3.03 -15.69
C THR A 111 -4.58 3.40 -15.22
N PRO A 112 -5.41 4.03 -16.06
CA PRO A 112 -6.81 4.29 -15.74
C PRO A 112 -7.63 3.02 -15.39
N ARG A 113 -7.12 1.84 -15.75
CA ARG A 113 -7.74 0.55 -15.45
C ARG A 113 -7.37 0.01 -14.07
N SER A 114 -6.40 0.62 -13.41
CA SER A 114 -5.95 0.23 -12.08
C SER A 114 -6.89 0.83 -11.03
N ASN A 115 -7.60 -0.02 -10.30
CA ASN A 115 -8.51 0.40 -9.26
C ASN A 115 -8.49 -0.58 -8.08
N PRO A 116 -8.88 -0.16 -6.87
CA PRO A 116 -8.88 -1.00 -5.68
C PRO A 116 -9.68 -2.29 -5.83
N ALA A 117 -10.84 -2.26 -6.48
CA ALA A 117 -11.70 -3.43 -6.61
C ALA A 117 -11.06 -4.53 -7.48
N THR A 118 -10.27 -4.15 -8.48
CA THR A 118 -9.48 -5.11 -9.28
C THR A 118 -8.29 -5.64 -8.50
N TYR A 119 -7.60 -4.78 -7.77
CA TYR A 119 -6.43 -5.16 -6.97
C TYR A 119 -6.77 -6.13 -5.84
N THR A 120 -7.90 -5.92 -5.17
CA THR A 120 -8.38 -6.80 -4.08
C THR A 120 -9.18 -8.01 -4.59
N GLU A 121 -9.30 -8.19 -5.92
CA GLU A 121 -10.06 -9.25 -6.58
C GLU A 121 -11.59 -9.22 -6.35
N VAL A 122 -12.10 -8.28 -5.57
CA VAL A 122 -13.55 -8.10 -5.33
C VAL A 122 -14.32 -7.96 -6.64
N PHE A 123 -13.72 -7.34 -7.66
CA PHE A 123 -14.36 -7.21 -8.97
C PHE A 123 -14.61 -8.56 -9.68
N THR A 124 -13.86 -9.59 -9.33
CA THR A 124 -14.08 -10.94 -9.84
C THR A 124 -15.40 -11.51 -9.32
N GLU A 125 -15.67 -11.37 -8.03
CA GLU A 125 -16.93 -11.79 -7.42
C GLU A 125 -18.12 -10.98 -7.97
N ILE A 126 -17.95 -9.68 -8.16
CA ILE A 126 -18.96 -8.82 -8.79
C ILE A 126 -19.30 -9.34 -10.21
N ARG A 127 -18.29 -9.64 -11.03
CA ARG A 127 -18.52 -10.19 -12.38
C ARG A 127 -19.25 -11.53 -12.34
N ASN A 128 -18.88 -12.40 -11.41
CA ASN A 128 -19.55 -13.68 -11.23
C ASN A 128 -21.03 -13.48 -10.85
N LEU A 129 -21.33 -12.56 -9.95
CA LEU A 129 -22.70 -12.21 -9.59
C LEU A 129 -23.51 -11.73 -10.81
N PHE A 130 -22.93 -10.88 -11.65
CA PHE A 130 -23.60 -10.42 -12.87
C PHE A 130 -23.88 -11.56 -13.86
N THR A 131 -23.07 -12.61 -13.92
CA THR A 131 -23.36 -13.76 -14.78
C THR A 131 -24.58 -14.57 -14.32
N MET A 132 -24.94 -14.47 -13.05
CA MET A 132 -26.08 -15.19 -12.44
C MET A 132 -27.41 -14.47 -12.64
N THR A 133 -27.42 -13.27 -13.20
CA THR A 133 -28.66 -12.54 -13.49
C THR A 133 -29.45 -13.24 -14.60
N SER A 134 -30.78 -13.20 -14.52
CA SER A 134 -31.67 -13.84 -15.51
C SER A 134 -31.35 -13.42 -16.94
N GLU A 135 -31.11 -12.14 -17.16
CA GLU A 135 -30.75 -11.57 -18.48
C GLU A 135 -29.43 -12.15 -19.00
N SER A 136 -28.43 -12.29 -18.12
CA SER A 136 -27.12 -12.87 -18.49
C SER A 136 -27.23 -14.35 -18.85
N MET A 137 -28.05 -15.09 -18.13
CA MET A 137 -28.28 -16.51 -18.40
C MET A 137 -29.02 -16.70 -19.73
N ILE A 138 -30.04 -15.92 -20.00
CA ILE A 138 -30.80 -15.96 -21.29
C ILE A 138 -29.87 -15.65 -22.47
N ARG A 139 -28.96 -14.68 -22.31
CA ARG A 139 -28.04 -14.26 -23.39
C ARG A 139 -26.73 -15.05 -23.41
N GLY A 140 -26.51 -15.98 -22.49
CA GLY A 140 -25.28 -16.77 -22.39
C GLY A 140 -24.03 -15.94 -22.06
N TYR A 141 -24.18 -14.84 -21.32
CA TYR A 141 -23.05 -13.98 -20.96
C TYR A 141 -22.17 -14.62 -19.90
N LYS A 142 -20.86 -14.63 -20.15
CA LYS A 142 -19.82 -15.08 -19.22
C LYS A 142 -19.16 -13.88 -18.53
N ALA A 143 -18.38 -14.15 -17.48
CA ALA A 143 -17.70 -13.11 -16.69
C ALA A 143 -16.86 -12.11 -17.52
N GLY A 144 -16.29 -12.55 -18.64
CA GLY A 144 -15.57 -11.69 -19.58
C GLY A 144 -16.42 -10.56 -20.19
N ARG A 145 -17.75 -10.76 -20.32
CA ARG A 145 -18.67 -9.73 -20.83
C ARG A 145 -18.76 -8.52 -19.91
N PHE A 146 -18.51 -8.71 -18.63
CA PHE A 146 -18.54 -7.67 -17.59
C PHE A 146 -17.15 -7.16 -17.24
N SER A 147 -16.15 -7.41 -18.08
CA SER A 147 -14.78 -6.96 -17.87
C SER A 147 -14.45 -5.79 -18.77
N PHE A 148 -13.93 -4.72 -18.20
CA PHE A 148 -13.40 -3.57 -18.93
C PHE A 148 -12.00 -3.82 -19.54
N ASN A 149 -11.39 -4.96 -19.26
CA ASN A 149 -10.06 -5.33 -19.77
C ASN A 149 -10.11 -6.28 -20.96
N VAL A 150 -11.22 -6.99 -21.15
CA VAL A 150 -11.33 -8.07 -22.15
C VAL A 150 -12.12 -7.59 -23.36
N LYS A 151 -11.62 -7.92 -24.55
CA LYS A 151 -12.35 -7.67 -25.81
C LYS A 151 -13.73 -8.35 -25.78
N GLY A 152 -14.77 -7.63 -26.22
CA GLY A 152 -16.16 -8.09 -26.14
C GLY A 152 -16.87 -7.74 -24.82
N GLY A 153 -16.16 -7.41 -23.77
CA GLY A 153 -16.69 -6.86 -22.53
C GLY A 153 -16.43 -5.36 -22.39
N ARG A 154 -15.27 -4.90 -22.87
CA ARG A 154 -14.87 -3.50 -22.82
C ARG A 154 -15.44 -2.67 -23.98
N CYS A 155 -15.48 -1.37 -23.82
CA CYS A 155 -15.70 -0.43 -24.92
C CYS A 155 -14.48 -0.47 -25.86
N GLU A 156 -14.70 -0.70 -27.15
CA GLU A 156 -13.59 -0.80 -28.11
C GLU A 156 -13.01 0.60 -28.47
N THR A 157 -13.75 1.69 -28.23
CA THR A 157 -13.27 3.05 -28.52
C THR A 157 -12.24 3.53 -27.51
N CYS A 158 -12.48 3.30 -26.20
CA CYS A 158 -11.55 3.69 -25.13
C CYS A 158 -10.75 2.50 -24.60
N GLU A 159 -10.96 1.31 -25.15
CA GLU A 159 -10.32 0.04 -24.77
C GLU A 159 -10.40 -0.28 -23.27
N GLY A 160 -11.42 0.23 -22.58
CA GLY A 160 -11.62 0.06 -21.14
C GLY A 160 -10.94 1.13 -20.28
N ALA A 161 -10.30 2.12 -20.86
CA ALA A 161 -9.67 3.22 -20.11
C ALA A 161 -10.67 4.25 -19.57
N GLY A 162 -11.90 4.29 -20.11
CA GLY A 162 -12.93 5.29 -19.75
C GLY A 162 -12.73 6.65 -20.41
N VAL A 163 -11.52 6.92 -20.87
CA VAL A 163 -11.13 8.17 -21.56
C VAL A 163 -10.41 7.82 -22.86
N ARG A 164 -10.43 8.73 -23.81
CA ARG A 164 -9.66 8.64 -25.05
C ARG A 164 -8.65 9.78 -25.07
N THR A 165 -7.37 9.44 -25.08
CA THR A 165 -6.30 10.42 -25.27
C THR A 165 -6.21 10.77 -26.75
N ILE A 166 -6.28 12.05 -27.06
CA ILE A 166 -6.09 12.58 -28.42
C ILE A 166 -4.74 13.31 -28.39
N GLU A 167 -3.74 12.71 -29.02
CA GLU A 167 -2.43 13.36 -29.17
C GLU A 167 -2.54 14.54 -30.13
N MET A 168 -2.26 15.73 -29.63
CA MET A 168 -2.17 16.94 -30.41
C MET A 168 -0.70 17.37 -30.44
N ASN A 169 -0.10 17.37 -31.63
CA ASN A 169 1.33 17.65 -31.83
C ASN A 169 1.80 19.04 -31.34
N PHE A 170 0.90 19.94 -31.01
CA PHE A 170 1.21 21.31 -30.60
C PHE A 170 0.61 21.74 -29.26
N LEU A 171 -0.11 20.87 -28.58
CA LEU A 171 -0.72 21.14 -27.28
C LEU A 171 -0.34 20.00 -26.30
N PRO A 172 -0.21 20.29 -25.01
CA PRO A 172 -0.04 19.24 -24.01
C PRO A 172 -1.27 18.32 -23.98
N ASP A 173 -1.03 17.04 -23.68
CA ASP A 173 -2.05 15.98 -23.61
C ASP A 173 -3.07 16.22 -22.49
#